data_f5ec370f6586366f89856e009f7b77c2
#
_entry.id   f5ec370f6586366f89856e009f7b77c2
#
_cell.length_a   1.000
_cell.length_b   1.000
_cell.length_c   1.000
_cell.angle_alpha   90.00
_cell.angle_beta   90.00
_cell.angle_gamma   90.00
#
_symmetry.space_group_name_H-M   'P 1'
#
loop_
_entity.id
_entity.type
_entity.pdbx_description
1 polymer ?
#
loop_
_entity_poly.entity_id
_entity_poly.type
_entity_poly.pdbx_seq_one_letter_code
_entity_poly.pdbx_strand_id
1 'polypeptide(L)'
;MKNMGLKNFDNSNKINLHTFAVCAYGESPYLEECVQSLLAQKVRTRILIATSTPNSYIYGIGEKYGIPVHINHGEKGLAGDWNFAYSCATTPLVTLAHQDDRYYVNYTEDVLAAACL
;
A
#
# COMPACT_ATOMS: atom_id res chain seq x y z
N MET A 1 -31.84 3.96 10.96
CA MET A 1 -30.99 3.63 11.11
C MET A 1 -30.15 4.22 11.31
N LYS A 2 -30.07 4.34 11.49
CA LYS A 2 -29.46 4.85 11.80
C LYS A 2 -28.22 4.83 12.10
N ASN A 3 -27.79 5.09 12.71
CA ASN A 3 -26.50 4.75 13.23
C ASN A 3 -25.92 3.50 12.74
N MET A 4 -26.69 2.75 12.00
CA MET A 4 -26.23 1.51 11.44
C MET A 4 -25.04 1.72 10.52
N GLY A 5 -25.07 2.78 9.71
CA GLY A 5 -23.97 3.10 8.84
C GLY A 5 -22.71 3.41 9.61
N LEU A 6 -22.83 4.15 10.69
CA LEU A 6 -21.67 4.51 11.49
C LEU A 6 -21.07 3.30 12.19
N LYS A 7 -21.90 2.40 12.64
CA LYS A 7 -21.40 1.19 13.29
C LYS A 7 -20.61 0.30 12.34
N ASN A 8 -20.91 0.41 11.06
CA ASN A 8 -20.24 -0.40 10.05
C ASN A 8 -18.95 0.24 9.56
N PHE A 9 -18.62 1.43 10.01
CA PHE A 9 -17.36 2.05 9.68
C PHE A 9 -16.30 1.64 10.69
N ASP A 10 -16.09 0.34 10.79
CA ASP A 10 -14.99 -0.19 11.57
C ASP A 10 -13.78 -0.37 10.65
N ASN A 11 -12.71 -0.93 11.18
CA ASN A 11 -11.48 -1.09 10.41
C ASN A 11 -11.65 -1.99 9.20
N SER A 12 -12.59 -2.94 9.25
CA SER A 12 -12.77 -3.84 8.11
C SER A 12 -13.37 -3.10 6.91
N ASN A 13 -14.22 -2.08 7.15
CA ASN A 13 -14.74 -1.24 6.07
C ASN A 13 -13.67 -0.29 5.55
N LYS A 14 -12.88 0.25 6.43
CA LYS A 14 -11.85 1.22 6.05
C LYS A 14 -10.76 0.60 5.20
N ILE A 15 -10.54 -0.70 5.33
CA ILE A 15 -9.53 -1.39 4.54
C ILE A 15 -9.80 -1.27 3.04
N ASN A 16 -11.05 -1.03 2.65
CA ASN A 16 -11.43 -0.92 1.25
C ASN A 16 -11.46 0.52 0.74
N LEU A 17 -10.99 1.48 1.52
CA LEU A 17 -11.02 2.88 1.14
C LEU A 17 -9.68 3.39 0.64
N HIS A 18 -8.60 2.72 0.97
CA HIS A 18 -7.27 3.22 0.69
C HIS A 18 -6.29 2.06 0.47
N THR A 19 -5.33 2.28 -0.42
CA THR A 19 -4.26 1.33 -0.71
C THR A 19 -2.91 2.02 -0.67
N PHE A 20 -1.94 1.40 -0.01
CA PHE A 20 -0.53 1.72 -0.21
C PHE A 20 -0.03 0.89 -1.38
N ALA A 21 0.38 1.53 -2.45
CA ALA A 21 1.02 0.86 -3.57
C ALA A 21 2.52 1.13 -3.49
N VAL A 22 3.27 0.15 -3.01
CA VAL A 22 4.70 0.30 -2.79
C VAL A 22 5.45 -0.03 -4.07
N CYS A 23 6.20 0.95 -4.57
CA CYS A 23 7.06 0.74 -5.73
C CYS A 23 8.40 0.21 -5.26
N ALA A 24 8.70 -1.03 -5.61
CA ALA A 24 9.94 -1.69 -5.20
C ALA A 24 10.79 -2.03 -6.42
N TYR A 25 12.09 -1.91 -6.27
CA TYR A 25 13.02 -2.31 -7.32
C TYR A 25 14.35 -2.71 -6.67
N GLY A 26 15.03 -3.66 -7.33
CA GLY A 26 16.29 -4.16 -6.82
C GLY A 26 16.14 -4.81 -5.45
N GLU A 27 17.14 -4.65 -4.61
CA GLU A 27 17.17 -5.25 -3.29
C GLU A 27 17.42 -4.18 -2.23
N SER A 28 16.44 -3.30 -2.07
CA SER A 28 16.55 -2.21 -1.11
C SER A 28 16.53 -2.74 0.32
N PRO A 29 17.54 -2.40 1.14
CA PRO A 29 17.53 -2.83 2.54
C PRO A 29 16.42 -2.17 3.36
N TYR A 30 15.77 -1.15 2.81
CA TYR A 30 14.73 -0.40 3.52
C TYR A 30 13.33 -0.88 3.21
N LEU A 31 13.16 -1.78 2.23
CA LEU A 31 11.84 -2.22 1.82
C LEU A 31 11.08 -2.87 2.98
N GLU A 32 11.74 -3.70 3.74
CA GLU A 32 11.07 -4.37 4.85
C GLU A 32 10.62 -3.38 5.92
N GLU A 33 11.45 -2.37 6.23
CA GLU A 33 11.05 -1.35 7.20
C GLU A 33 9.86 -0.54 6.70
N CYS A 34 9.85 -0.24 5.40
CA CYS A 34 8.71 0.44 4.79
C CYS A 34 7.43 -0.37 5.01
N VAL A 35 7.47 -1.64 4.64
CA VAL A 35 6.31 -2.53 4.77
C VAL A 35 5.86 -2.63 6.22
N GLN A 36 6.80 -2.76 7.16
CA GLN A 36 6.47 -2.85 8.57
C GLN A 36 5.75 -1.59 9.06
N SER A 37 6.16 -0.41 8.57
CA SER A 37 5.50 0.84 8.97
C SER A 37 4.07 0.91 8.43
N LEU A 38 3.80 0.29 7.28
CA LEU A 38 2.46 0.25 6.73
C LEU A 38 1.58 -0.73 7.50
N LEU A 39 2.16 -1.84 7.94
CA LEU A 39 1.44 -2.82 8.74
C LEU A 39 1.15 -2.31 10.15
N ALA A 40 1.92 -1.34 10.63
CA ALA A 40 1.77 -0.81 11.97
C ALA A 40 0.77 0.36 12.05
N GLN A 41 0.12 0.71 10.97
CA GLN A 41 -0.84 1.81 10.97
C GLN A 41 -2.00 1.54 11.94
N LYS A 42 -2.44 2.60 12.63
CA LYS A 42 -3.59 2.49 13.53
C LYS A 42 -4.83 2.03 12.79
N VAL A 43 -5.00 2.53 11.57
CA VAL A 43 -6.10 2.11 10.71
C VAL A 43 -5.47 1.32 9.55
N ARG A 44 -5.77 0.02 9.51
CA ARG A 44 -5.22 -0.85 8.49
C ARG A 44 -5.96 -0.64 7.18
N THR A 45 -5.21 -0.53 6.11
CA THR A 45 -5.75 -0.46 4.75
C THR A 45 -4.97 -1.44 3.88
N ARG A 46 -5.30 -1.47 2.58
CA ARG A 46 -4.68 -2.42 1.68
C ARG A 46 -3.24 -2.04 1.38
N ILE A 47 -2.42 -3.05 1.17
CA ILE A 47 -1.01 -2.87 0.81
C ILE A 47 -0.72 -3.78 -0.35
N LEU A 48 -0.05 -3.26 -1.36
CA LEU A 48 0.49 -4.08 -2.44
C LEU A 48 1.90 -3.61 -2.76
N ILE A 49 2.67 -4.50 -3.38
CA ILE A 49 3.99 -4.17 -3.89
C ILE A 49 3.92 -4.30 -5.40
N ALA A 50 4.49 -3.32 -6.10
CA ALA A 50 4.58 -3.34 -7.56
C ALA A 50 6.05 -3.20 -7.94
N THR A 51 6.49 -3.98 -8.93
CA THR A 51 7.89 -3.96 -9.33
C THR A 51 8.06 -4.30 -10.81
N SER A 52 9.03 -3.66 -11.45
CA SER A 52 9.48 -4.05 -12.78
C SER A 52 10.78 -4.86 -12.73
N THR A 53 11.31 -5.10 -11.52
CA THR A 53 12.54 -5.89 -11.34
C THR A 53 12.27 -7.02 -10.36
N PRO A 54 11.40 -7.99 -10.72
CA PRO A 54 11.07 -9.08 -9.80
C PRO A 54 12.30 -9.87 -9.40
N ASN A 55 12.42 -10.18 -8.13
CA ASN A 55 13.54 -10.96 -7.61
C ASN A 55 13.10 -11.67 -6.32
N SER A 56 13.93 -12.61 -5.88
CA SER A 56 13.59 -13.41 -4.71
C SER A 56 13.50 -12.58 -3.43
N TYR A 57 14.24 -11.49 -3.36
CA TYR A 57 14.20 -10.61 -2.19
C TYR A 57 12.81 -9.97 -2.04
N ILE A 58 12.30 -9.39 -3.13
CA ILE A 58 10.97 -8.74 -3.13
C ILE A 58 9.88 -9.78 -2.89
N TYR A 59 9.94 -10.92 -3.58
CA TYR A 59 8.96 -11.98 -3.37
C TYR A 59 9.00 -12.49 -1.93
N GLY A 60 10.19 -12.59 -1.35
CA GLY A 60 10.33 -13.06 0.03
C GLY A 60 9.66 -12.14 1.02
N ILE A 61 9.76 -10.83 0.81
CA ILE A 61 9.10 -9.86 1.70
C ILE A 61 7.59 -9.94 1.52
N GLY A 62 7.12 -10.03 0.28
CA GLY A 62 5.68 -10.19 0.03
C GLY A 62 5.13 -11.43 0.71
N GLU A 63 5.84 -12.55 0.59
CA GLU A 63 5.39 -13.80 1.19
C GLU A 63 5.41 -13.71 2.73
N LYS A 64 6.48 -13.15 3.28
CA LYS A 64 6.64 -13.04 4.72
C LYS A 64 5.49 -12.28 5.38
N TYR A 65 5.00 -11.26 4.71
CA TYR A 65 3.98 -10.38 5.28
C TYR A 65 2.60 -10.55 4.66
N GLY A 66 2.44 -11.50 3.75
CA GLY A 66 1.16 -11.76 3.11
C GLY A 66 0.72 -10.64 2.19
N ILE A 67 1.66 -9.99 1.51
CA ILE A 67 1.39 -8.84 0.64
C ILE A 67 1.54 -9.28 -0.81
N PRO A 68 0.55 -9.00 -1.68
CA PRO A 68 0.66 -9.37 -3.09
C PRO A 68 1.73 -8.55 -3.80
N VAL A 69 2.46 -9.21 -4.69
CA VAL A 69 3.49 -8.58 -5.52
C VAL A 69 3.01 -8.62 -6.96
N HIS A 70 2.86 -7.44 -7.56
CA HIS A 70 2.44 -7.30 -8.95
C HIS A 70 3.64 -6.91 -9.81
N ILE A 71 3.79 -7.58 -10.94
CA ILE A 71 4.95 -7.39 -11.81
C ILE A 71 4.57 -6.52 -12.99
N ASN A 72 5.32 -5.43 -13.18
CA ASN A 72 5.13 -4.55 -14.32
C ASN A 72 5.91 -5.10 -15.51
N HIS A 73 5.19 -5.62 -16.50
CA HIS A 73 5.77 -6.12 -17.74
C HIS A 73 5.76 -5.07 -18.83
N GLY A 74 5.18 -3.89 -18.58
CA GLY A 74 5.04 -2.85 -19.56
C GLY A 74 6.14 -1.82 -19.46
N GLU A 75 5.76 -0.56 -19.61
CA GLU A 75 6.71 0.55 -19.58
C GLU A 75 7.37 0.66 -18.22
N LYS A 76 8.68 0.78 -18.22
CA LYS A 76 9.48 0.86 -17.00
C LYS A 76 9.96 2.28 -16.77
N GLY A 77 10.72 2.48 -15.70
CA GLY A 77 11.19 3.78 -15.30
C GLY A 77 10.23 4.41 -14.31
N LEU A 78 10.58 5.59 -13.81
CA LEU A 78 9.85 6.21 -12.70
C LEU A 78 8.36 6.38 -13.01
N ALA A 79 8.05 7.00 -14.16
CA ALA A 79 6.66 7.25 -14.52
C ALA A 79 5.91 5.96 -14.81
N GLY A 80 6.53 5.05 -15.56
CA GLY A 80 5.90 3.79 -15.93
C GLY A 80 5.62 2.92 -14.70
N ASP A 81 6.59 2.85 -13.80
CA ASP A 81 6.44 2.05 -12.58
C ASP A 81 5.38 2.62 -11.65
N TRP A 82 5.32 3.93 -11.51
CA TRP A 82 4.32 4.58 -10.66
C TRP A 82 2.91 4.43 -11.24
N ASN A 83 2.79 4.61 -12.57
CA ASN A 83 1.50 4.42 -13.23
C ASN A 83 1.01 2.98 -13.07
N PHE A 84 1.91 2.02 -13.19
CA PHE A 84 1.55 0.63 -13.00
C PHE A 84 1.10 0.37 -11.56
N ALA A 85 1.86 0.85 -10.58
CA ALA A 85 1.51 0.66 -9.17
C ALA A 85 0.13 1.25 -8.87
N TYR A 86 -0.14 2.44 -9.38
CA TYR A 86 -1.43 3.07 -9.23
C TYR A 86 -2.54 2.22 -9.83
N SER A 87 -2.29 1.66 -11.01
CA SER A 87 -3.30 0.87 -11.72
C SER A 87 -3.63 -0.44 -11.01
N CYS A 88 -2.75 -0.92 -10.15
CA CYS A 88 -2.99 -2.15 -9.39
C CYS A 88 -3.94 -1.95 -8.22
N ALA A 89 -4.12 -0.72 -7.79
CA ALA A 89 -5.00 -0.43 -6.66
C ALA A 89 -6.45 -0.35 -7.13
N THR A 90 -7.37 -0.84 -6.28
CA THR A 90 -8.79 -0.86 -6.61
C THR A 90 -9.63 -0.06 -5.63
N THR A 91 -8.98 0.71 -4.76
CA THR A 91 -9.66 1.53 -3.76
C THR A 91 -9.73 2.98 -4.23
N PRO A 92 -10.67 3.79 -3.69
CA PRO A 92 -10.80 5.19 -4.13
C PRO A 92 -9.60 6.05 -3.82
N LEU A 93 -8.84 5.74 -2.76
CA LEU A 93 -7.65 6.50 -2.39
C LEU A 93 -6.43 5.61 -2.52
N VAL A 94 -5.34 6.18 -3.03
CA VAL A 94 -4.09 5.44 -3.22
C VAL A 94 -2.92 6.31 -2.79
N THR A 95 -2.03 5.75 -1.98
CA THR A 95 -0.75 6.35 -1.69
C THR A 95 0.32 5.59 -2.45
N LEU A 96 1.04 6.27 -3.32
CA LEU A 96 2.20 5.69 -3.99
C LEU A 96 3.37 5.79 -3.03
N ALA A 97 3.78 4.66 -2.47
CA ALA A 97 4.79 4.64 -1.43
C ALA A 97 6.13 4.24 -2.02
N HIS A 98 7.17 4.97 -1.63
CA HIS A 98 8.54 4.60 -1.98
C HIS A 98 9.04 3.53 -1.03
N GLN A 99 9.81 2.58 -1.55
CA GLN A 99 10.35 1.49 -0.74
C GLN A 99 11.31 1.96 0.36
N ASP A 100 11.81 3.19 0.27
CA ASP A 100 12.76 3.73 1.24
C ASP A 100 12.08 4.55 2.33
N ASP A 101 10.77 4.74 2.26
CA ASP A 101 10.02 5.58 3.19
C ASP A 101 9.45 4.76 4.33
N ARG A 102 9.28 5.43 5.47
CA ARG A 102 8.54 4.89 6.59
C ARG A 102 7.44 5.86 6.95
N TYR A 103 6.30 5.33 7.37
CA TYR A 103 5.11 6.12 7.62
C TYR A 103 4.77 6.12 9.10
N TYR A 104 4.38 7.27 9.62
CA TYR A 104 3.88 7.36 10.99
C TYR A 104 2.60 6.56 11.14
N VAL A 105 2.36 6.07 12.36
CA VAL A 105 1.28 5.13 12.62
C VAL A 105 -0.12 5.72 12.38
N ASN A 106 -0.25 7.03 12.31
CA ASN A 106 -1.54 7.69 12.09
C ASN A 106 -1.70 8.22 10.67
N TYR A 107 -0.86 7.79 9.73
CA TYR A 107 -0.92 8.30 8.35
C TYR A 107 -2.27 7.99 7.70
N THR A 108 -2.71 6.74 7.76
CA THR A 108 -3.99 6.35 7.13
C THR A 108 -5.17 7.04 7.82
N GLU A 109 -5.11 7.14 9.14
CA GLU A 109 -6.15 7.83 9.89
C GLU A 109 -6.30 9.27 9.40
N ASP A 110 -5.17 9.97 9.22
CA ASP A 110 -5.18 11.36 8.78
C ASP A 110 -5.64 11.49 7.33
N VAL A 111 -5.20 10.58 6.46
CA VAL A 111 -5.60 10.60 5.05
C VAL A 111 -7.11 10.40 4.92
N LEU A 112 -7.66 9.45 5.65
CA LEU A 112 -9.08 9.18 5.57
C LEU A 112 -9.89 10.35 6.14
N ALA A 113 -9.43 10.97 7.21
CA ALA A 113 -10.08 12.14 7.78
C ALA A 113 -10.04 13.31 6.81
N ALA A 114 -8.89 13.56 6.16
CA ALA A 114 -8.74 14.66 5.21
C ALA A 114 -9.64 14.46 3.99
N ALA A 115 -9.87 13.22 3.59
CA ALA A 115 -10.74 12.90 2.45
C ALA A 115 -12.22 12.89 2.84
N CYS A 116 -12.55 13.10 4.10
CA CYS A 116 -13.93 13.11 4.61
C CYS A 116 -14.61 11.75 4.42
N LEU A 117 -13.85 10.71 4.59
CA LEU A 117 -14.38 9.35 4.45
C LEU A 117 -14.62 8.69 5.81
#